data_916434ce4c6a7466d9c7e12dfadbe76f
#
_entry.id   916434ce4c6a7466d9c7e12dfadbe76f
#
_cell.length_a   1.000
_cell.length_b   1.000
_cell.length_c   1.000
_cell.angle_alpha   90.00
_cell.angle_beta   90.00
_cell.angle_gamma   90.00
#
_symmetry.space_group_name_H-M   'P 1'
#
loop_
_entity.id
_entity.type
_entity.pdbx_description
1 polymer ?
#
loop_
_entity_poly.entity_id
_entity_poly.type
_entity_poly.pdbx_seq_one_letter_code
_entity_poly.pdbx_strand_id
1 'polypeptide(L)'
;MRVLVAGATGAIGVPLVQKLVERGHEVVGLTRTQAGADRFGELWSAAVVADALNADALMTAAHGLRVDAVVHELTAIRGLPARYRDLDATNRLRTEGTANLLTLARAAGATSMVTQSFLGGYGYGNHRADGRPSTYQLAEE
;
A
#
# COMPACT_ATOMS: atom_id res chain seq x y z
N MET A 1 7.78 4.25 -16.51
CA MET A 1 8.26 3.68 -15.23
C MET A 1 7.53 2.38 -14.97
N ARG A 2 8.19 1.44 -14.31
CA ARG A 2 7.57 0.22 -13.82
C ARG A 2 7.23 0.37 -12.33
N VAL A 3 5.96 0.27 -11.98
CA VAL A 3 5.46 0.61 -10.63
C VAL A 3 4.80 -0.61 -9.99
N LEU A 4 5.29 -1.00 -8.79
CA LEU A 4 4.60 -2.00 -7.97
C LEU A 4 3.51 -1.29 -7.16
N VAL A 5 2.28 -1.78 -7.27
CA VAL A 5 1.15 -1.26 -6.48
C VAL A 5 0.67 -2.34 -5.50
N ALA A 6 0.97 -2.14 -4.23
CA ALA A 6 0.46 -2.97 -3.14
C ALA A 6 -0.94 -2.46 -2.74
N GLY A 7 -1.94 -3.32 -2.83
CA GLY A 7 -3.35 -2.93 -2.67
C GLY A 7 -4.04 -2.56 -3.99
N ALA A 8 -3.45 -2.97 -5.11
CA ALA A 8 -3.91 -2.68 -6.47
C ALA A 8 -5.38 -3.07 -6.74
N THR A 9 -5.92 -4.06 -6.01
CA THR A 9 -7.32 -4.53 -6.11
C THR A 9 -8.30 -3.78 -5.22
N GLY A 10 -7.80 -2.82 -4.43
CA GLY A 10 -8.60 -2.03 -3.49
C GLY A 10 -9.35 -0.88 -4.15
N ALA A 11 -10.20 -0.21 -3.36
CA ALA A 11 -11.02 0.92 -3.83
C ALA A 11 -10.19 2.08 -4.39
N ILE A 12 -9.02 2.35 -3.80
CA ILE A 12 -8.07 3.36 -4.30
C ILE A 12 -7.15 2.75 -5.36
N GLY A 13 -6.72 1.49 -5.16
CA GLY A 13 -5.76 0.83 -6.04
C GLY A 13 -6.26 0.69 -7.48
N VAL A 14 -7.49 0.27 -7.69
CA VAL A 14 -8.05 0.08 -9.04
C VAL A 14 -8.00 1.37 -9.87
N PRO A 15 -8.56 2.51 -9.44
CA PRO A 15 -8.49 3.75 -10.21
C PRO A 15 -7.05 4.27 -10.35
N LEU A 16 -6.19 4.04 -9.35
CA LEU A 16 -4.77 4.39 -9.43
C LEU A 16 -4.06 3.60 -10.54
N VAL A 17 -4.27 2.29 -10.58
CA VAL A 17 -3.69 1.42 -11.62
C VAL A 17 -4.14 1.88 -13.01
N GLN A 18 -5.44 2.14 -13.19
CA GLN A 18 -5.96 2.65 -14.47
C GLN A 18 -5.24 3.94 -14.88
N LYS A 19 -5.08 4.89 -13.94
CA LYS A 19 -4.40 6.16 -14.23
C LYS A 19 -2.92 6.01 -14.54
N LEU A 20 -2.24 5.07 -13.89
CA LEU A 20 -0.84 4.76 -14.21
C LEU A 20 -0.70 4.18 -15.61
N VAL A 21 -1.55 3.22 -15.98
CA VAL A 21 -1.56 2.60 -17.31
C VAL A 21 -1.91 3.63 -18.39
N GLU A 22 -2.93 4.46 -18.19
CA GLU A 22 -3.31 5.55 -19.11
C GLU A 22 -2.13 6.52 -19.36
N ARG A 23 -1.24 6.69 -18.39
CA ARG A 23 -0.03 7.52 -18.51
C ARG A 23 1.19 6.78 -19.06
N GLY A 24 1.02 5.56 -19.52
CA GLY A 24 2.08 4.76 -20.13
C GLY A 24 3.05 4.15 -19.11
N HIS A 25 2.65 3.98 -17.87
CA HIS A 25 3.44 3.23 -16.88
C HIS A 25 3.10 1.75 -16.95
N GLU A 26 4.12 0.92 -16.75
CA GLU A 26 3.96 -0.51 -16.55
C GLU A 26 3.62 -0.78 -15.07
N VAL A 27 2.53 -1.49 -14.81
CA VAL A 27 2.08 -1.75 -13.44
C VAL A 27 2.24 -3.22 -13.08
N VAL A 28 2.86 -3.46 -11.93
CA VAL A 28 2.91 -4.76 -11.27
C VAL A 28 1.97 -4.72 -10.07
N GLY A 29 0.96 -5.57 -10.04
CA GLY A 29 0.01 -5.64 -8.92
C GLY A 29 0.50 -6.57 -7.82
N LEU A 30 0.49 -6.14 -6.54
CA LEU A 30 0.63 -7.05 -5.41
C LEU A 30 -0.75 -7.41 -4.87
N THR A 31 -1.03 -8.71 -4.83
CA THR A 31 -2.28 -9.29 -4.34
C THR A 31 -2.03 -10.51 -3.46
N ARG A 32 -2.95 -10.81 -2.54
CA ARG A 32 -2.83 -11.96 -1.65
C ARG A 32 -3.27 -13.29 -2.29
N THR A 33 -4.01 -13.25 -3.39
CA THR A 33 -4.63 -14.45 -3.97
C THR A 33 -4.42 -14.52 -5.46
N GLN A 34 -4.32 -15.73 -6.00
CA GLN A 34 -4.27 -15.96 -7.42
C GLN A 34 -5.51 -15.42 -8.14
N ALA A 35 -6.71 -15.62 -7.56
CA ALA A 35 -7.95 -15.07 -8.12
C ALA A 35 -7.91 -13.53 -8.22
N GLY A 36 -7.22 -12.84 -7.31
CA GLY A 36 -6.97 -11.41 -7.40
C GLY A 36 -6.03 -11.06 -8.56
N ALA A 37 -4.99 -11.86 -8.77
CA ALA A 37 -4.09 -11.70 -9.90
C ALA A 37 -4.80 -11.91 -11.24
N ASP A 38 -5.58 -12.99 -11.36
CA ASP A 38 -6.29 -13.36 -12.60
C ASP A 38 -7.34 -12.30 -12.98
N ARG A 39 -8.06 -11.77 -11.99
CA ARG A 39 -9.10 -10.74 -12.20
C ARG A 39 -8.56 -9.46 -12.82
N PHE A 40 -7.31 -9.15 -12.60
CA PHE A 40 -6.68 -7.91 -13.06
C PHE A 40 -5.59 -8.13 -14.11
N GLY A 41 -5.35 -9.40 -14.51
CA GLY A 41 -4.30 -9.76 -15.46
C GLY A 41 -4.39 -9.07 -16.82
N GLU A 42 -5.58 -8.60 -17.21
CA GLU A 42 -5.77 -7.82 -18.44
C GLU A 42 -5.34 -6.35 -18.29
N LEU A 43 -5.27 -5.84 -17.05
CA LEU A 43 -4.91 -4.45 -16.75
C LEU A 43 -3.45 -4.27 -16.34
N TRP A 44 -2.76 -5.36 -15.99
CA TRP A 44 -1.41 -5.30 -15.44
C TRP A 44 -0.42 -6.09 -16.27
N SER A 45 0.81 -5.62 -16.29
CA SER A 45 1.89 -6.33 -16.97
C SER A 45 2.33 -7.60 -16.22
N ALA A 46 2.17 -7.62 -14.89
CA ALA A 46 2.52 -8.75 -14.03
C ALA A 46 1.83 -8.64 -12.67
N ALA A 47 1.75 -9.76 -11.96
CA ALA A 47 1.27 -9.82 -10.58
C ALA A 47 2.27 -10.55 -9.67
N VAL A 48 2.44 -10.04 -8.44
CA VAL A 48 3.08 -10.73 -7.33
C VAL A 48 1.99 -11.23 -6.40
N VAL A 49 1.93 -12.54 -6.17
CA VAL A 49 0.93 -13.14 -5.27
C VAL A 49 1.59 -13.47 -3.95
N ALA A 50 1.39 -12.61 -2.96
CA ALA A 50 1.92 -12.79 -1.60
C ALA A 50 1.16 -11.94 -0.59
N ASP A 51 1.20 -12.35 0.69
CA ASP A 51 0.78 -11.49 1.79
C ASP A 51 1.93 -10.56 2.18
N ALA A 52 1.68 -9.25 2.19
CA ALA A 52 2.67 -8.26 2.59
C ALA A 52 3.13 -8.39 4.06
N LEU A 53 2.36 -9.09 4.89
CA LEU A 53 2.73 -9.40 6.28
C LEU A 53 3.65 -10.63 6.41
N ASN A 54 3.83 -11.41 5.34
CA ASN A 54 4.75 -12.53 5.30
C ASN A 54 6.00 -12.15 4.48
N ALA A 55 7.05 -11.71 5.18
CA ALA A 55 8.27 -11.21 4.55
C ALA A 55 8.91 -12.25 3.61
N ASP A 56 9.04 -13.50 4.05
CA ASP A 56 9.70 -14.55 3.28
C ASP A 56 8.92 -14.91 2.01
N ALA A 57 7.60 -15.08 2.15
CA ALA A 57 6.73 -15.35 1.00
C ALA A 57 6.72 -14.18 0.01
N LEU A 58 6.71 -12.93 0.51
CA LEU A 58 6.77 -11.73 -0.30
C LEU A 58 8.06 -11.65 -1.10
N MET A 59 9.21 -11.86 -0.45
CA MET A 59 10.53 -11.82 -1.10
C MET A 59 10.70 -12.96 -2.09
N THR A 60 10.18 -14.15 -1.78
CA THR A 60 10.21 -15.31 -2.69
C THR A 60 9.36 -15.04 -3.93
N ALA A 61 8.12 -14.56 -3.76
CA ALA A 61 7.21 -14.28 -4.87
C ALA A 61 7.70 -13.11 -5.76
N ALA A 62 8.44 -12.16 -5.18
CA ALA A 62 9.03 -11.03 -5.88
C ALA A 62 10.48 -11.27 -6.35
N HIS A 63 10.98 -12.52 -6.29
CA HIS A 63 12.33 -12.80 -6.71
C HIS A 63 12.59 -12.38 -8.17
N GLY A 64 13.67 -11.65 -8.39
CA GLY A 64 14.02 -11.13 -9.72
C GLY A 64 13.17 -9.94 -10.21
N LEU A 65 12.19 -9.49 -9.43
CA LEU A 65 11.40 -8.32 -9.77
C LEU A 65 12.31 -7.08 -9.87
N ARG A 66 12.04 -6.22 -10.87
CA ARG A 66 12.62 -4.88 -10.99
C ARG A 66 11.49 -3.88 -11.16
N VAL A 67 11.50 -2.82 -10.34
CA VAL A 67 10.55 -1.72 -10.42
C VAL A 67 11.24 -0.40 -10.09
N ASP A 68 10.73 0.69 -10.62
CA ASP A 68 11.27 2.03 -10.39
C ASP A 68 10.67 2.66 -9.12
N ALA A 69 9.42 2.29 -8.81
CA ALA A 69 8.68 2.82 -7.67
C ALA A 69 7.75 1.78 -7.04
N VAL A 70 7.46 1.96 -5.75
CA VAL A 70 6.46 1.18 -5.00
C VAL A 70 5.38 2.11 -4.46
N VAL A 71 4.12 1.75 -4.66
CA VAL A 71 2.97 2.42 -4.05
C VAL A 71 2.29 1.47 -3.07
N HIS A 72 2.07 1.93 -1.85
CA HIS A 72 1.48 1.16 -0.76
C HIS A 72 0.11 1.72 -0.37
N GLU A 73 -0.94 1.02 -0.84
CA GLU A 73 -2.35 1.32 -0.58
C GLU A 73 -3.05 0.19 0.21
N LEU A 74 -2.27 -0.65 0.91
CA LEU A 74 -2.84 -1.76 1.68
C LEU A 74 -3.61 -1.24 2.89
N THR A 75 -4.83 -1.73 3.03
CA THR A 75 -5.68 -1.51 4.20
C THR A 75 -6.54 -2.74 4.46
N ALA A 76 -6.88 -2.98 5.72
CA ALA A 76 -7.85 -4.00 6.12
C ALA A 76 -9.20 -3.38 6.52
N ILE A 77 -9.37 -2.08 6.36
CA ILE A 77 -10.62 -1.37 6.68
C ILE A 77 -11.65 -1.73 5.61
N ARG A 78 -12.76 -2.35 6.04
CA ARG A 78 -13.88 -2.71 5.17
C ARG A 78 -15.13 -1.85 5.40
N GLY A 79 -15.11 -0.97 6.41
CA GLY A 79 -16.21 -0.09 6.81
C GLY A 79 -15.72 0.91 7.85
N LEU A 80 -16.63 1.69 8.44
CA LEU A 80 -16.25 2.61 9.52
C LEU A 80 -15.82 1.81 10.75
N PRO A 81 -14.58 1.96 11.23
CA PRO A 81 -14.13 1.31 12.45
C PRO A 81 -14.89 1.91 13.65
N ALA A 82 -15.51 1.07 14.45
CA ALA A 82 -16.26 1.48 15.63
C ALA A 82 -15.40 1.42 16.91
N ARG A 83 -14.31 0.63 16.89
CA ARG A 83 -13.42 0.40 18.04
C ARG A 83 -11.98 0.38 17.58
N TYR A 84 -11.04 0.71 18.48
CA TYR A 84 -9.60 0.68 18.18
C TYR A 84 -9.12 -0.67 17.64
N ARG A 85 -9.59 -1.79 18.22
CA ARG A 85 -9.25 -3.13 17.73
C ARG A 85 -9.63 -3.41 16.27
N ASP A 86 -10.60 -2.65 15.73
CA ASP A 86 -11.01 -2.77 14.33
C ASP A 86 -9.92 -2.23 13.38
N LEU A 87 -8.95 -1.48 13.93
CA LEU A 87 -7.79 -0.94 13.23
C LEU A 87 -6.55 -1.85 13.31
N ASP A 88 -6.53 -2.86 14.18
CA ASP A 88 -5.31 -3.67 14.43
C ASP A 88 -4.75 -4.29 13.15
N ALA A 89 -5.59 -4.89 12.31
CA ALA A 89 -5.16 -5.49 11.06
C ALA A 89 -4.60 -4.44 10.08
N THR A 90 -5.20 -3.25 10.03
CA THR A 90 -4.71 -2.13 9.21
C THR A 90 -3.41 -1.56 9.78
N ASN A 91 -3.29 -1.44 11.11
CA ASN A 91 -2.07 -0.95 11.74
C ASN A 91 -0.90 -1.91 11.50
N ARG A 92 -1.12 -3.23 11.55
CA ARG A 92 -0.10 -4.20 11.15
C ARG A 92 0.36 -4.02 9.70
N LEU A 93 -0.57 -3.77 8.77
CA LEU A 93 -0.20 -3.48 7.38
C LEU A 93 0.62 -2.18 7.26
N ARG A 94 0.31 -1.17 8.08
CA ARG A 94 1.04 0.10 8.10
C ARG A 94 2.42 0.00 8.75
N THR A 95 2.62 -0.89 9.69
CA THR A 95 3.91 -1.10 10.37
C THR A 95 4.70 -2.22 9.69
N GLU A 96 4.31 -3.48 9.93
CA GLU A 96 5.00 -4.67 9.42
C GLU A 96 4.97 -4.72 7.88
N GLY A 97 3.80 -4.47 7.28
CA GLY A 97 3.63 -4.46 5.82
C GLY A 97 4.48 -3.40 5.14
N THR A 98 4.55 -2.19 5.71
CA THR A 98 5.43 -1.12 5.19
C THR A 98 6.91 -1.50 5.27
N ALA A 99 7.36 -2.09 6.39
CA ALA A 99 8.74 -2.53 6.55
C ALA A 99 9.12 -3.61 5.51
N ASN A 100 8.22 -4.58 5.29
CA ASN A 100 8.41 -5.64 4.30
C ASN A 100 8.43 -5.08 2.87
N LEU A 101 7.53 -4.14 2.54
CA LEU A 101 7.51 -3.49 1.24
C LEU A 101 8.72 -2.59 1.00
N LEU A 102 9.27 -1.94 2.02
CA LEU A 102 10.53 -1.20 1.92
C LEU A 102 11.72 -2.12 1.62
N THR A 103 11.75 -3.30 2.25
CA THR A 103 12.76 -4.31 1.97
C THR A 103 12.65 -4.82 0.53
N LEU A 104 11.43 -5.11 0.07
CA LEU A 104 11.18 -5.49 -1.31
C LEU A 104 11.57 -4.37 -2.28
N ALA A 105 11.19 -3.12 -2.01
CA ALA A 105 11.51 -1.97 -2.86
C ALA A 105 13.02 -1.85 -3.09
N ARG A 106 13.82 -1.96 -2.02
CA ARG A 106 15.29 -1.95 -2.12
C ARG A 106 15.81 -3.11 -2.96
N ALA A 107 15.34 -4.33 -2.73
CA ALA A 107 15.74 -5.52 -3.48
C ALA A 107 15.35 -5.44 -4.97
N ALA A 108 14.21 -4.83 -5.26
CA ALA A 108 13.71 -4.61 -6.63
C ALA A 108 14.37 -3.41 -7.33
N GLY A 109 15.21 -2.62 -6.65
CA GLY A 109 15.89 -1.45 -7.21
C GLY A 109 15.02 -0.20 -7.32
N ALA A 110 13.90 -0.13 -6.60
CA ALA A 110 13.04 1.05 -6.58
C ALA A 110 13.77 2.24 -5.93
N THR A 111 13.63 3.40 -6.56
CA THR A 111 14.23 4.66 -6.07
C THR A 111 13.23 5.51 -5.30
N SER A 112 11.94 5.18 -5.34
CA SER A 112 10.89 5.89 -4.61
C SER A 112 9.82 4.93 -4.09
N MET A 113 9.25 5.32 -2.95
CA MET A 113 8.08 4.66 -2.36
C MET A 113 7.09 5.71 -1.87
N VAL A 114 5.83 5.50 -2.20
CA VAL A 114 4.70 6.30 -1.71
C VAL A 114 3.84 5.40 -0.84
N THR A 115 3.47 5.87 0.33
CA THR A 115 2.57 5.14 1.23
C THR A 115 1.38 6.00 1.63
N GLN A 116 0.21 5.39 1.67
CA GLN A 116 -1.01 6.03 2.13
C GLN A 116 -0.88 6.42 3.59
N SER A 117 -1.23 7.66 3.91
CA SER A 117 -1.40 8.14 5.28
C SER A 117 -2.87 8.04 5.71
N PHE A 118 -3.12 8.21 6.99
CA PHE A 118 -4.46 8.18 7.57
C PHE A 118 -4.78 9.51 8.26
N LEU A 119 -5.78 10.21 7.73
CA LEU A 119 -6.18 11.52 8.25
C LEU A 119 -6.59 11.48 9.73
N GLY A 120 -7.23 10.39 10.19
CA GLY A 120 -7.59 10.21 11.60
C GLY A 120 -6.40 10.21 12.57
N GLY A 121 -5.19 9.97 12.07
CA GLY A 121 -3.94 10.16 12.82
C GLY A 121 -3.72 11.62 13.24
N TYR A 122 -4.38 12.60 12.61
CA TYR A 122 -4.30 14.02 12.98
C TYR A 122 -5.29 14.40 14.11
N GLY A 123 -6.05 13.43 14.66
CA GLY A 123 -7.01 13.64 15.72
C GLY A 123 -8.24 14.43 15.27
N TYR A 124 -9.27 14.40 16.11
CA TYR A 124 -10.44 15.23 15.95
C TYR A 124 -10.22 16.55 16.70
N GLY A 125 -9.59 17.51 16.07
CA GLY A 125 -9.32 18.82 16.66
C GLY A 125 -9.53 19.95 15.66
N ASN A 126 -9.52 21.19 16.14
CA ASN A 126 -9.52 22.36 15.28
C ASN A 126 -8.20 22.37 14.46
N HIS A 127 -8.28 21.89 13.24
CA HIS A 127 -7.17 22.03 12.30
C HIS A 127 -7.01 23.52 11.98
N ARG A 128 -5.80 24.06 12.17
CA ARG A 128 -5.52 25.46 11.88
C ARG A 128 -5.68 25.70 10.38
N ALA A 129 -6.48 26.71 10.05
CA ALA A 129 -6.70 27.11 8.65
C ALA A 129 -5.44 27.70 7.96
N ASP A 130 -4.33 27.84 8.71
CA ASP A 130 -3.07 28.41 8.23
C ASP A 130 -2.12 27.37 7.57
N GLY A 131 -2.58 26.13 7.38
CA GLY A 131 -1.82 25.05 6.75
C GLY A 131 -0.60 24.56 7.53
N ARG A 132 -0.42 25.02 8.77
CA ARG A 132 0.66 24.51 9.63
C ARG A 132 0.29 23.14 10.17
N PRO A 133 1.24 22.17 10.22
CA PRO A 133 0.97 20.89 10.84
C PRO A 133 0.53 21.09 12.29
N SER A 134 -0.63 20.51 12.65
CA SER A 134 -1.03 20.44 14.04
C SER A 134 0.00 19.58 14.77
N THR A 135 0.55 20.13 15.86
CA THR A 135 1.40 19.33 16.75
C THR A 135 0.55 18.26 17.40
N TYR A 136 0.87 16.99 17.14
CA TYR A 136 0.28 15.88 17.86
C TYR A 136 0.63 15.95 19.33
N GLN A 137 -0.36 15.96 20.18
CA GLN A 137 -0.24 15.32 21.47
C GLN A 137 -0.84 13.90 21.30
N LEU A 138 0.02 12.90 21.21
CA LEU A 138 -0.39 11.55 21.53
C LEU A 138 -0.93 11.61 22.96
N ALA A 139 -2.21 11.29 23.14
CA ALA A 139 -2.72 11.05 24.48
C ALA A 139 -1.94 9.83 25.00
N GLU A 140 -1.11 10.07 26.01
CA GLU A 140 -0.53 9.00 26.81
C GLU A 140 -1.69 8.42 27.65
N GLU A 141 -2.10 7.19 27.31
CA GLU A 141 -2.82 6.29 28.20
C GLU A 141 -1.96 5.08 28.49
#